data_5b72d6838c6502951af05bfa70cf6644
#
_entry.id   5b72d6838c6502951af05bfa70cf6644
#
_cell.length_a   1.000
_cell.length_b   1.000
_cell.length_c   1.000
_cell.angle_alpha   90.00
_cell.angle_beta   90.00
_cell.angle_gamma   90.00
#
_symmetry.space_group_name_H-M   'P 1'
#
loop_
_entity.id
_entity.type
_entity.pdbx_description
1 polymer ?
#
loop_
_entity_poly.entity_id
_entity_poly.type
_entity_poly.pdbx_seq_one_letter_code
_entity_poly.pdbx_strand_id
1 'polypeptide(L)' 'MKTLNKPRNPASKNALDAFTHEVGSARELVTLIRRFLDEHMETAPDEVNWANVGDAARIRAGLQEIAQTFNLN' A
#
# COMPACT_ATOMS: atom_id res chain seq x y z
N MET A 1 18.90 -32.29 -7.27
CA MET A 1 18.68 -32.08 -7.14
C MET A 1 18.39 -31.81 -6.79
N LYS A 2 18.29 -31.89 -6.78
CA LYS A 2 17.95 -31.60 -6.50
C LYS A 2 17.59 -31.03 -6.14
N THR A 3 17.55 -30.90 -5.95
CA THR A 3 17.28 -30.19 -5.62
C THR A 3 17.05 -29.54 -5.62
N LEU A 4 17.04 -29.57 -5.52
CA LEU A 4 16.72 -28.91 -5.62
C LEU A 4 16.19 -28.54 -5.98
N ASN A 5 16.23 -28.72 -6.21
CA ASN A 5 15.75 -28.42 -6.61
C ASN A 5 15.12 -28.30 -6.84
N LYS A 6 15.01 -28.32 -6.91
CA LYS A 6 14.35 -28.42 -7.02
C LYS A 6 13.67 -27.91 -7.25
N PRO A 7 13.84 -27.71 -7.52
CA PRO A 7 13.03 -27.42 -7.67
C PRO A 7 12.11 -26.86 -7.64
N ARG A 8 11.83 -26.70 -8.27
CA ARG A 8 10.76 -26.04 -8.24
C ARG A 8 9.62 -26.78 -7.86
N ASN A 9 9.16 -26.50 -6.75
CA ASN A 9 7.98 -27.25 -6.39
C ASN A 9 6.75 -26.34 -6.55
N PRO A 10 5.52 -26.90 -6.59
CA PRO A 10 4.31 -26.10 -6.79
C PRO A 10 4.12 -25.02 -5.72
N ALA A 11 4.54 -25.28 -4.48
CA ALA A 11 4.39 -24.31 -3.40
C ALA A 11 5.21 -23.05 -3.68
N SER A 12 6.43 -23.21 -4.19
CA SER A 12 7.28 -22.07 -4.52
C SER A 12 6.67 -21.25 -5.65
N LYS A 13 6.12 -21.91 -6.66
CA LYS A 13 5.48 -21.21 -7.76
C LYS A 13 4.25 -20.44 -7.28
N ASN A 14 3.44 -21.07 -6.41
CA ASN A 14 2.26 -20.42 -5.88
C ASN A 14 2.64 -19.20 -5.03
N ALA A 15 3.71 -19.30 -4.26
CA ALA A 15 4.18 -18.18 -3.45
C ALA A 15 4.62 -17.02 -4.33
N LEU A 16 5.30 -17.31 -5.43
CA LEU A 16 5.74 -16.26 -6.35
C LEU A 16 4.54 -15.58 -7.00
N ASP A 17 3.57 -16.36 -7.45
CA ASP A 17 2.38 -15.79 -8.06
C ASP A 17 1.62 -14.92 -7.07
N ALA A 18 1.45 -15.39 -5.84
CA ALA A 18 0.76 -14.65 -4.81
C ALA A 18 1.51 -13.36 -4.48
N PHE A 19 2.82 -13.44 -4.36
CA PHE A 19 3.65 -12.28 -4.06
C PHE A 19 3.52 -11.23 -5.15
N THR A 20 3.63 -11.65 -6.40
CA THR A 20 3.52 -10.73 -7.53
C THR A 20 2.17 -10.04 -7.56
N HIS A 21 1.10 -10.79 -7.29
CA HIS A 21 -0.24 -10.24 -7.24
C HIS A 21 -0.37 -9.20 -6.12
N GLU A 22 0.12 -9.53 -4.93
CA GLU A 22 0.00 -8.62 -3.79
C GLU A 22 0.80 -7.34 -4.01
N VAL A 23 2.01 -7.47 -4.55
CA VAL A 23 2.82 -6.28 -4.83
C VAL A 23 2.14 -5.40 -5.86
N GLY A 24 1.58 -6.01 -6.92
CA GLY A 24 0.87 -5.26 -7.94
C GLY A 24 -0.33 -4.53 -7.39
N SER A 25 -1.13 -5.21 -6.55
CA SER A 25 -2.29 -4.60 -5.93
C SER A 25 -1.90 -3.47 -5.00
N ALA A 26 -0.82 -3.66 -4.23
CA ALA A 26 -0.34 -2.63 -3.31
C ALA A 26 0.09 -1.38 -4.08
N ARG A 27 0.79 -1.56 -5.20
CA ARG A 27 1.22 -0.43 -6.02
C ARG A 27 0.03 0.33 -6.60
N GLU A 28 -1.00 -0.38 -7.02
CA GLU A 28 -2.21 0.27 -7.51
C GLU A 28 -2.88 1.08 -6.42
N LEU A 29 -2.95 0.53 -5.21
CA LEU A 29 -3.57 1.23 -4.09
C LEU A 29 -2.78 2.48 -3.71
N VAL A 30 -1.46 2.41 -3.73
CA VAL A 30 -0.62 3.57 -3.46
C VAL A 30 -0.91 4.67 -4.49
N THR A 31 -1.02 4.29 -5.76
CA THR A 31 -1.32 5.24 -6.82
C THR A 31 -2.69 5.89 -6.60
N LEU A 32 -3.69 5.10 -6.21
CA LEU A 32 -5.03 5.62 -5.96
C LEU A 32 -5.05 6.56 -4.77
N ILE A 33 -4.35 6.20 -3.71
CA ILE A 33 -4.26 7.06 -2.51
C ILE A 33 -3.58 8.37 -2.85
N ARG A 34 -2.49 8.31 -3.62
CA ARG A 34 -1.78 9.51 -4.04
C ARG A 34 -2.68 10.41 -4.85
N ARG A 35 -3.40 9.83 -5.80
CA ARG A 35 -4.33 10.61 -6.62
C ARG A 35 -5.43 11.22 -5.77
N PHE A 36 -5.96 10.47 -4.82
CA PHE A 36 -7.00 10.99 -3.95
C PHE A 36 -6.50 12.19 -3.15
N LEU A 37 -5.28 12.09 -2.62
CA LEU A 37 -4.68 13.20 -1.88
C LEU A 37 -4.50 14.43 -2.78
N ASP A 38 -4.07 14.21 -4.00
CA ASP A 38 -3.79 15.31 -4.92
C ASP A 38 -5.07 15.97 -5.45
N GLU A 39 -6.13 15.18 -5.65
CA GLU A 39 -7.34 15.69 -6.31
C GLU A 39 -8.46 16.04 -5.35
N HIS A 40 -8.55 15.36 -4.21
CA HIS A 40 -9.69 15.52 -3.32
C HIS A 40 -9.34 16.08 -1.96
N MET A 41 -8.08 16.09 -1.60
CA MET A 41 -7.66 16.60 -0.30
C MET A 41 -6.94 17.93 -0.39
N GLU A 42 -6.85 18.52 -1.59
CA GLU A 42 -6.33 19.86 -1.76
C GLU A 42 -7.49 20.82 -1.67
N THR A 43 -7.81 21.22 -0.45
CA THR A 43 -8.95 22.05 -0.16
C THR A 43 -8.46 23.45 0.18
N ALA A 44 -9.18 24.48 -0.31
CA ALA A 44 -8.83 25.86 0.05
C ALA A 44 -8.82 26.03 1.56
N PRO A 45 -7.84 26.76 2.11
CA PRO A 45 -7.69 26.85 3.57
C PRO A 45 -8.94 27.28 4.31
N ASP A 46 -9.73 28.15 3.73
CA ASP A 46 -10.94 28.64 4.38
C ASP A 46 -12.11 27.67 4.27
N GLU A 47 -11.93 26.59 3.50
CA GLU A 47 -12.98 25.57 3.35
C GLU A 47 -12.68 24.30 4.11
N VAL A 48 -11.53 24.24 4.77
CA VAL A 48 -11.16 23.03 5.53
C VAL A 48 -12.05 22.94 6.78
N ASN A 49 -12.57 21.74 7.02
CA ASN A 49 -13.38 21.49 8.21
C ASN A 49 -12.87 20.23 8.91
N TRP A 50 -13.48 19.92 10.05
CA TRP A 50 -13.01 18.79 10.85
C TRP A 50 -13.22 17.45 10.18
N ALA A 51 -14.18 17.32 9.25
CA ALA A 51 -14.33 16.11 8.48
C ALA A 51 -13.12 15.89 7.56
N ASN A 52 -12.61 16.99 6.96
CA ASN A 52 -11.39 16.91 6.15
C ASN A 52 -10.21 16.47 7.01
N VAL A 53 -10.08 17.01 8.20
CA VAL A 53 -9.00 16.64 9.11
C VAL A 53 -9.10 15.17 9.48
N GLY A 54 -10.30 14.70 9.77
CA GLY A 54 -10.52 13.29 10.11
C GLY A 54 -10.13 12.35 8.99
N ASP A 55 -10.51 12.68 7.76
CA ASP A 55 -10.17 11.85 6.62
C ASP A 55 -8.66 11.82 6.38
N ALA A 56 -8.03 12.99 6.45
CA ALA A 56 -6.58 13.08 6.27
C ALA A 56 -5.84 12.32 7.37
N ALA A 57 -6.30 12.42 8.61
CA ALA A 57 -5.69 11.71 9.73
C ALA A 57 -5.81 10.21 9.56
N ARG A 58 -6.95 9.74 9.04
CA ARG A 58 -7.16 8.31 8.83
C ARG A 58 -6.17 7.77 7.79
N ILE A 59 -5.99 8.51 6.69
CA ILE A 59 -5.04 8.11 5.66
C ILE A 59 -3.63 8.10 6.24
N ARG A 60 -3.24 9.18 6.93
CA ARG A 60 -1.91 9.27 7.53
C ARG A 60 -1.66 8.14 8.50
N ALA A 61 -2.62 7.84 9.38
CA ALA A 61 -2.44 6.81 10.39
C ALA A 61 -2.23 5.43 9.74
N GLY A 62 -3.02 5.12 8.70
CA GLY A 62 -2.86 3.85 8.00
C GLY A 62 -1.52 3.72 7.32
N LEU A 63 -1.08 4.78 6.65
CA LEU A 63 0.21 4.77 5.97
C LEU A 63 1.36 4.72 6.97
N GLN A 64 1.22 5.40 8.10
CA GLN A 64 2.24 5.39 9.13
C GLN A 64 2.40 4.00 9.74
N GLU A 65 1.30 3.30 9.94
CA GLU A 65 1.35 1.94 10.47
C GLU A 65 2.12 1.02 9.53
N ILE A 66 1.87 1.14 8.24
CA ILE A 66 2.59 0.34 7.25
C ILE A 66 4.07 0.70 7.26
N ALA A 67 4.38 1.99 7.27
CA ALA A 67 5.76 2.44 7.27
C ALA A 67 6.53 1.95 8.49
N GLN A 68 5.87 1.96 9.66
CA GLN A 68 6.49 1.47 10.89
C GLN A 68 6.74 -0.02 10.85
N THR A 69 5.80 -0.77 10.26
CA THR A 69 5.95 -2.22 10.15
C THR A 69 7.23 -2.60 9.40
N PHE A 70 7.61 -1.79 8.41
CA PHE A 70 8.77 -2.09 7.58
C PHE A 70 9.94 -1.14 7.85
N ASN A 71 9.88 -0.37 8.93
CA ASN A 71 10.98 0.53 9.34
C ASN A 71 11.34 1.53 8.25
N LEU A 72 10.33 2.13 7.64
CA LEU A 72 10.55 3.06 6.53
C LEU A 72 10.57 4.53 6.96
N ASN A 73 10.29 4.82 8.24
CA ASN A 73 10.27 6.20 8.72
C ASN A 73 11.30 6.46 9.78
#